data_30af4f2f36e2c7a0e0883d30c7e8c33b
#
_entry.id   30af4f2f36e2c7a0e0883d30c7e8c33b
#
_cell.length_a   1.000
_cell.length_b   1.000
_cell.length_c   1.000
_cell.angle_alpha   90.00
_cell.angle_beta   90.00
_cell.angle_gamma   90.00
#
_symmetry.space_group_name_H-M   'P 1'
#
loop_
_entity.id
_entity.type
_entity.pdbx_description
1 polymer ?
#
loop_
_entity_poly.entity_id
_entity_poly.type
_entity_poly.pdbx_seq_one_letter_code
_entity_poly.pdbx_strand_id
1 'polypeptide(L)'
;AWVYGIHRVKEVLDKEIWDNNVKGIYFSLEDIVSAYYTKFDPTCPQEDFHSPMVYAMRRVSDTAHGYGKECLWIPYYHGAACSHTNLGHVVNRTDIFDTVIIQPSYFFRAERTPELGIVAECVRQQQVIDTDGSVIGGEKTSKTVIGFEMEIDHQFFEQQDYRNRYFAYEKAFGEFVGKYPTAYYAGCPDTAVKVADLMKQFLKLIWLFMRR
;
A
#
# COMPACT_ATOMS: atom_id res chain seq x y z
N ALA A 1 -6.87 -20.35 -5.36
CA ALA A 1 -5.47 -20.53 -4.98
C ALA A 1 -5.14 -19.83 -3.66
N TRP A 2 -5.34 -18.50 -3.49
CA TRP A 2 -4.95 -17.74 -2.29
C TRP A 2 -5.59 -18.24 -1.00
N VAL A 3 -6.91 -18.40 -0.94
CA VAL A 3 -7.63 -18.92 0.23
C VAL A 3 -7.08 -20.29 0.66
N TYR A 4 -6.86 -21.18 -0.31
CA TYR A 4 -6.23 -22.48 -0.04
C TYR A 4 -4.81 -22.31 0.54
N GLY A 5 -4.02 -21.38 0.00
CA GLY A 5 -2.69 -21.05 0.51
C GLY A 5 -2.70 -20.63 1.98
N ILE A 6 -3.63 -19.75 2.37
CA ILE A 6 -3.79 -19.31 3.76
C ILE A 6 -4.09 -20.49 4.69
N HIS A 7 -5.04 -21.35 4.30
CA HIS A 7 -5.35 -22.56 5.10
C HIS A 7 -4.12 -23.46 5.24
N ARG A 8 -3.37 -23.69 4.13
CA ARG A 8 -2.17 -24.52 4.17
C ARG A 8 -1.05 -23.94 5.03
N VAL A 9 -0.80 -22.63 4.95
CA VAL A 9 0.19 -21.96 5.82
C VAL A 9 -0.20 -22.14 7.30
N LYS A 10 -1.47 -21.92 7.64
CA LYS A 10 -1.98 -22.13 8.99
C LYS A 10 -1.81 -23.57 9.48
N GLU A 11 -2.04 -24.57 8.59
CA GLU A 11 -1.91 -25.99 8.95
C GLU A 11 -0.45 -26.42 9.22
N VAL A 12 0.52 -25.83 8.49
CA VAL A 12 1.93 -26.25 8.57
C VAL A 12 2.74 -25.42 9.57
N LEU A 13 2.31 -24.20 9.89
CA LEU A 13 2.95 -23.41 10.92
C LEU A 13 2.62 -23.94 12.31
N ASP A 14 3.61 -23.86 13.20
CA ASP A 14 3.38 -24.05 14.62
C ASP A 14 2.26 -23.10 15.10
N LYS A 15 1.39 -23.64 15.97
CA LYS A 15 0.22 -22.87 16.46
C LYS A 15 0.63 -21.59 17.17
N GLU A 16 1.71 -21.65 17.96
CA GLU A 16 2.20 -20.48 18.71
C GLU A 16 2.75 -19.42 17.74
N ILE A 17 3.46 -19.83 16.68
CA ILE A 17 3.93 -18.94 15.62
C ILE A 17 2.76 -18.30 14.92
N TRP A 18 1.76 -19.08 14.52
CA TRP A 18 0.56 -18.54 13.85
C TRP A 18 -0.17 -17.54 14.73
N ASP A 19 -0.43 -17.87 15.98
CA ASP A 19 -1.23 -17.04 16.86
C ASP A 19 -0.50 -15.74 17.25
N ASN A 20 0.79 -15.79 17.53
CA ASN A 20 1.52 -14.69 18.13
C ASN A 20 2.32 -13.85 17.12
N ASN A 21 2.81 -14.46 16.02
CA ASN A 21 3.73 -13.81 15.08
C ASN A 21 3.09 -13.43 13.75
N VAL A 22 2.12 -14.22 13.26
CA VAL A 22 1.37 -13.84 12.03
C VAL A 22 0.32 -12.80 12.40
N LYS A 23 0.51 -11.55 11.97
CA LYS A 23 -0.41 -10.44 12.25
C LYS A 23 -1.47 -10.28 11.17
N GLY A 24 -1.12 -10.54 9.93
CA GLY A 24 -2.02 -10.33 8.80
C GLY A 24 -1.62 -11.12 7.57
N ILE A 25 -2.43 -10.99 6.54
CA ILE A 25 -2.24 -11.59 5.23
C ILE A 25 -2.04 -10.47 4.21
N TYR A 26 -0.96 -10.53 3.46
CA TYR A 26 -0.70 -9.61 2.36
C TYR A 26 -1.28 -10.15 1.06
N PHE A 27 -2.14 -9.35 0.42
CA PHE A 27 -2.64 -9.63 -0.91
C PHE A 27 -1.63 -9.14 -1.96
N SER A 28 -0.96 -10.06 -2.63
CA SER A 28 0.27 -9.80 -3.40
C SER A 28 0.08 -9.27 -4.83
N LEU A 29 -1.15 -9.10 -5.32
CA LEU A 29 -1.36 -8.46 -6.61
C LEU A 29 -1.44 -6.93 -6.42
N GLU A 30 -0.52 -6.22 -7.08
CA GLU A 30 -0.31 -4.80 -6.87
C GLU A 30 -1.21 -3.90 -7.74
N ASP A 31 -1.98 -4.49 -8.65
CA ASP A 31 -2.86 -3.74 -9.55
C ASP A 31 -4.17 -4.47 -9.82
N ILE A 32 -5.22 -3.70 -10.10
CA ILE A 32 -6.51 -4.18 -10.61
C ILE A 32 -6.60 -3.77 -12.08
N VAL A 33 -6.16 -4.65 -12.97
CA VAL A 33 -6.15 -4.38 -14.41
C VAL A 33 -7.56 -4.19 -14.93
N SER A 34 -7.78 -3.13 -15.70
CA SER A 34 -9.08 -2.72 -16.23
C SER A 34 -9.81 -3.80 -17.05
N ALA A 35 -9.07 -4.73 -17.66
CA ALA A 35 -9.65 -5.87 -18.39
C ALA A 35 -10.51 -6.81 -17.52
N TYR A 36 -10.33 -6.75 -16.19
CA TYR A 36 -11.11 -7.51 -15.22
C TYR A 36 -12.20 -6.69 -14.54
N TYR A 37 -12.36 -5.43 -14.96
CA TYR A 37 -13.33 -4.51 -14.39
C TYR A 37 -14.45 -4.25 -15.41
N THR A 38 -15.58 -4.89 -15.22
CA THR A 38 -16.80 -4.48 -15.92
C THR A 38 -17.41 -3.32 -15.14
N LYS A 39 -17.32 -2.12 -15.66
CA LYS A 39 -17.93 -0.85 -15.20
C LYS A 39 -18.32 -0.82 -13.71
N PHE A 40 -17.59 -0.03 -12.94
CA PHE A 40 -18.08 0.40 -11.63
C PHE A 40 -19.40 1.15 -11.84
N ASP A 41 -20.46 0.64 -11.25
CA ASP A 41 -21.72 1.34 -11.14
C ASP A 41 -21.81 1.93 -9.71
N PRO A 42 -21.72 3.25 -9.55
CA PRO A 42 -21.80 3.90 -8.24
C PRO A 42 -23.17 3.74 -7.58
N THR A 43 -24.18 3.29 -8.34
CA THR A 43 -25.54 3.02 -7.82
C THR A 43 -25.71 1.57 -7.36
N CYS A 44 -24.78 0.68 -7.71
CA CYS A 44 -24.81 -0.71 -7.25
C CYS A 44 -24.47 -0.80 -5.76
N PRO A 45 -25.22 -1.60 -4.99
CA PRO A 45 -24.82 -1.94 -3.63
C PRO A 45 -23.42 -2.53 -3.60
N GLN A 46 -22.69 -2.34 -2.51
CA GLN A 46 -21.30 -2.83 -2.33
C GLN A 46 -21.12 -4.34 -2.61
N GLU A 47 -22.20 -5.09 -2.61
CA GLU A 47 -22.25 -6.54 -2.86
C GLU A 47 -22.09 -6.92 -4.33
N ASP A 48 -22.29 -5.97 -5.26
CA ASP A 48 -22.32 -6.21 -6.70
C ASP A 48 -21.04 -5.76 -7.45
N PHE A 49 -19.89 -5.79 -6.79
CA PHE A 49 -18.61 -5.73 -7.49
C PHE A 49 -18.44 -6.99 -8.35
N HIS A 50 -18.94 -6.96 -9.58
CA HIS A 50 -18.85 -8.06 -10.53
C HIS A 50 -17.44 -8.32 -11.07
N SER A 51 -16.40 -7.76 -10.43
CA SER A 51 -15.02 -8.05 -10.78
C SER A 51 -14.56 -9.34 -10.11
N PRO A 52 -14.14 -10.36 -10.86
CA PRO A 52 -13.55 -11.57 -10.28
C PRO A 52 -12.38 -11.29 -9.35
N MET A 53 -11.65 -10.19 -9.61
CA MET A 53 -10.51 -9.77 -8.79
C MET A 53 -10.98 -9.24 -7.43
N VAL A 54 -11.97 -8.35 -7.41
CA VAL A 54 -12.52 -7.80 -6.16
C VAL A 54 -13.18 -8.91 -5.34
N TYR A 55 -13.86 -9.85 -6.00
CA TYR A 55 -14.38 -11.05 -5.33
C TYR A 55 -13.24 -11.88 -4.70
N ALA A 56 -12.14 -12.09 -5.41
CA ALA A 56 -10.97 -12.79 -4.87
C ALA A 56 -10.35 -12.05 -3.68
N MET A 57 -10.22 -10.72 -3.76
CA MET A 57 -9.77 -9.86 -2.66
C MET A 57 -10.66 -10.04 -1.42
N ARG A 58 -11.98 -9.96 -1.59
CA ARG A 58 -12.94 -10.16 -0.50
C ARG A 58 -12.80 -11.55 0.12
N ARG A 59 -12.70 -12.61 -0.69
CA ARG A 59 -12.53 -13.98 -0.18
C ARG A 59 -11.24 -14.16 0.62
N VAL A 60 -10.15 -13.50 0.22
CA VAL A 60 -8.89 -13.49 0.98
C VAL A 60 -9.07 -12.76 2.30
N SER A 61 -9.66 -11.57 2.26
CA SER A 61 -9.96 -10.77 3.44
C SER A 61 -10.85 -11.49 4.44
N ASP A 62 -11.99 -12.04 3.98
CA ASP A 62 -12.92 -12.81 4.83
C ASP A 62 -12.20 -14.00 5.49
N THR A 63 -11.28 -14.65 4.76
CA THR A 63 -10.50 -15.77 5.30
C THR A 63 -9.52 -15.29 6.35
N ALA A 64 -8.82 -14.17 6.13
CA ALA A 64 -7.91 -13.57 7.11
C ALA A 64 -8.67 -13.18 8.38
N HIS A 65 -9.76 -12.44 8.23
CA HIS A 65 -10.62 -12.01 9.35
C HIS A 65 -11.24 -13.20 10.09
N GLY A 66 -11.63 -14.27 9.39
CA GLY A 66 -12.10 -15.52 10.01
C GLY A 66 -11.05 -16.19 10.91
N TYR A 67 -9.78 -15.86 10.73
CA TYR A 67 -8.67 -16.28 11.60
C TYR A 67 -8.25 -15.21 12.60
N GLY A 68 -8.94 -14.07 12.68
CA GLY A 68 -8.57 -12.94 13.54
C GLY A 68 -7.28 -12.25 13.07
N LYS A 69 -7.00 -12.28 11.75
CA LYS A 69 -5.81 -11.67 11.13
C LYS A 69 -6.23 -10.50 10.25
N GLU A 70 -5.39 -9.46 10.21
CA GLU A 70 -5.61 -8.32 9.31
C GLU A 70 -5.37 -8.71 7.85
N CYS A 71 -5.96 -7.95 6.92
CA CYS A 71 -5.70 -8.05 5.50
C CYS A 71 -5.05 -6.77 4.98
N LEU A 72 -3.87 -6.92 4.37
CA LEU A 72 -3.04 -5.83 3.86
C LEU A 72 -2.96 -5.91 2.34
N TRP A 73 -2.98 -4.76 1.67
CA TRP A 73 -2.70 -4.62 0.24
C TRP A 73 -1.68 -3.51 -0.01
N ILE A 74 -0.74 -3.73 -0.95
CA ILE A 74 0.29 -2.75 -1.32
C ILE A 74 0.20 -2.51 -2.84
N PRO A 75 -0.82 -1.76 -3.30
CA PRO A 75 -0.99 -1.42 -4.72
C PRO A 75 -0.13 -0.24 -5.10
N TYR A 76 0.20 -0.13 -6.40
CA TYR A 76 0.75 1.12 -6.89
C TYR A 76 -0.32 2.06 -7.45
N TYR A 77 -0.09 3.35 -7.26
CA TYR A 77 -0.92 4.40 -7.86
C TYR A 77 -0.48 4.61 -9.31
N HIS A 78 -1.43 4.50 -10.23
CA HIS A 78 -1.14 4.60 -11.65
C HIS A 78 -2.25 5.37 -12.37
N GLY A 79 -1.95 6.59 -12.80
CA GLY A 79 -2.92 7.46 -13.51
C GLY A 79 -3.31 6.97 -14.90
N ALA A 80 -2.54 6.06 -15.53
CA ALA A 80 -2.89 5.50 -16.81
C ALA A 80 -3.83 4.28 -16.66
N ALA A 81 -4.69 4.07 -17.66
CA ALA A 81 -5.58 2.91 -17.78
C ALA A 81 -6.59 2.71 -16.62
N CYS A 82 -6.97 3.78 -15.91
CA CYS A 82 -8.00 3.73 -14.84
C CYS A 82 -7.63 2.82 -13.64
N SER A 83 -6.37 2.45 -13.48
CA SER A 83 -5.92 1.62 -12.37
C SER A 83 -6.14 2.31 -11.03
N HIS A 84 -5.81 3.61 -10.93
CA HIS A 84 -6.06 4.42 -9.74
C HIS A 84 -7.55 4.56 -9.42
N THR A 85 -8.43 4.58 -10.44
CA THR A 85 -9.89 4.59 -10.25
C THR A 85 -10.34 3.31 -9.54
N ASN A 86 -9.85 2.15 -9.99
CA ASN A 86 -10.16 0.87 -9.38
C ASN A 86 -9.63 0.78 -7.94
N LEU A 87 -8.41 1.26 -7.72
CA LEU A 87 -7.81 1.39 -6.39
C LEU A 87 -8.72 2.23 -5.47
N GLY A 88 -9.13 3.41 -5.94
CA GLY A 88 -9.97 4.32 -5.17
C GLY A 88 -11.31 3.70 -4.81
N HIS A 89 -11.98 3.00 -5.73
CA HIS A 89 -13.24 2.33 -5.43
C HIS A 89 -13.08 1.24 -4.37
N VAL A 90 -12.05 0.41 -4.46
CA VAL A 90 -11.81 -0.63 -3.45
C VAL A 90 -11.51 0.00 -2.10
N VAL A 91 -10.59 0.98 -2.05
CA VAL A 91 -10.11 1.56 -0.80
C VAL A 91 -11.15 2.49 -0.15
N ASN A 92 -11.82 3.33 -0.94
CA ASN A 92 -12.75 4.31 -0.38
C ASN A 92 -14.13 3.72 -0.06
N ARG A 93 -14.53 2.66 -0.76
CA ARG A 93 -15.92 2.18 -0.75
C ARG A 93 -16.11 0.80 -0.17
N THR A 94 -15.02 0.08 0.19
CA THR A 94 -15.13 -1.27 0.76
C THR A 94 -14.25 -1.43 1.98
N ASP A 95 -14.66 -2.28 2.91
CA ASP A 95 -13.87 -2.72 4.07
C ASP A 95 -13.14 -4.06 3.77
N ILE A 96 -12.67 -4.25 2.52
CA ILE A 96 -11.92 -5.46 2.14
C ILE A 96 -10.56 -5.49 2.83
N PHE A 97 -9.87 -4.36 2.91
CA PHE A 97 -8.54 -4.28 3.53
C PHE A 97 -8.57 -3.42 4.78
N ASP A 98 -7.90 -3.89 5.83
CA ASP A 98 -7.69 -3.09 7.05
C ASP A 98 -6.67 -1.97 6.78
N THR A 99 -5.64 -2.32 6.01
CA THR A 99 -4.56 -1.38 5.65
C THR A 99 -4.24 -1.49 4.16
N VAL A 100 -4.09 -0.33 3.52
CA VAL A 100 -3.60 -0.22 2.15
C VAL A 100 -2.39 0.71 2.13
N ILE A 101 -1.26 0.22 1.62
CA ILE A 101 -0.01 0.98 1.50
C ILE A 101 0.21 1.29 0.03
N ILE A 102 0.07 2.55 -0.36
CA ILE A 102 0.10 2.95 -1.77
C ILE A 102 1.55 3.18 -2.22
N GLN A 103 1.91 2.58 -3.37
CA GLN A 103 3.22 2.75 -4.01
C GLN A 103 3.16 3.88 -5.05
N PRO A 104 3.99 4.93 -4.96
CA PRO A 104 4.06 5.96 -5.99
C PRO A 104 4.84 5.54 -7.24
N SER A 105 5.70 4.52 -7.15
CA SER A 105 6.61 4.04 -8.22
C SER A 105 7.59 5.09 -8.77
N TYR A 106 7.75 6.24 -8.10
CA TYR A 106 8.58 7.34 -8.57
C TYR A 106 10.09 7.03 -8.51
N PHE A 107 10.52 6.24 -7.53
CA PHE A 107 11.95 5.89 -7.41
C PHE A 107 12.48 5.24 -8.67
N PHE A 108 11.70 4.33 -9.27
CA PHE A 108 12.06 3.60 -10.47
C PHE A 108 11.70 4.34 -11.76
N ARG A 109 10.73 5.27 -11.71
CA ARG A 109 10.15 5.94 -12.86
C ARG A 109 10.03 7.43 -12.61
N ALA A 110 11.02 8.20 -13.06
CA ALA A 110 11.08 9.65 -12.83
C ALA A 110 9.86 10.42 -13.39
N GLU A 111 9.23 9.89 -14.44
CA GLU A 111 8.00 10.42 -15.01
C GLU A 111 6.80 10.36 -14.07
N ARG A 112 6.89 9.58 -12.98
CA ARG A 112 5.87 9.45 -11.94
C ARG A 112 5.94 10.55 -10.86
N THR A 113 6.57 11.68 -11.15
CA THR A 113 6.62 12.82 -10.23
C THR A 113 5.24 13.29 -9.75
N PRO A 114 4.21 13.41 -10.62
CA PRO A 114 2.88 13.81 -10.17
C PRO A 114 2.26 12.83 -9.19
N GLU A 115 2.43 11.51 -9.42
CA GLU A 115 1.87 10.46 -8.58
C GLU A 115 2.42 10.50 -7.16
N LEU A 116 3.69 10.87 -6.97
CA LEU A 116 4.28 11.03 -5.64
C LEU A 116 3.51 12.05 -4.80
N GLY A 117 3.17 13.21 -5.39
CA GLY A 117 2.38 14.25 -4.73
C GLY A 117 0.95 13.81 -4.44
N ILE A 118 0.31 13.12 -5.38
CA ILE A 118 -1.06 12.61 -5.24
C ILE A 118 -1.13 11.55 -4.14
N VAL A 119 -0.18 10.62 -4.09
CA VAL A 119 -0.14 9.60 -3.02
C VAL A 119 0.07 10.25 -1.66
N ALA A 120 0.93 11.27 -1.55
CA ALA A 120 1.09 12.02 -0.30
C ALA A 120 -0.24 12.67 0.15
N GLU A 121 -1.03 13.20 -0.81
CA GLU A 121 -2.33 13.77 -0.51
C GLU A 121 -3.37 12.69 -0.14
N CYS A 122 -3.34 11.51 -0.80
CA CYS A 122 -4.16 10.37 -0.38
C CYS A 122 -3.90 9.97 1.08
N VAL A 123 -2.64 9.92 1.49
CA VAL A 123 -2.26 9.63 2.88
C VAL A 123 -2.73 10.72 3.85
N ARG A 124 -2.56 12.00 3.47
CA ARG A 124 -2.98 13.13 4.30
C ARG A 124 -4.49 13.13 4.54
N GLN A 125 -5.27 12.92 3.49
CA GLN A 125 -6.73 12.92 3.55
C GLN A 125 -7.32 11.58 4.01
N GLN A 126 -6.51 10.50 4.07
CA GLN A 126 -6.96 9.15 4.34
C GLN A 126 -8.03 8.65 3.36
N GLN A 127 -7.96 9.09 2.09
CA GLN A 127 -8.83 8.67 0.99
C GLN A 127 -8.08 8.72 -0.34
N VAL A 128 -8.44 7.85 -1.27
CA VAL A 128 -7.82 7.84 -2.61
C VAL A 128 -8.48 8.91 -3.48
N ILE A 129 -7.66 9.80 -4.02
CA ILE A 129 -8.10 10.88 -4.91
C ILE A 129 -7.63 10.63 -6.34
N ASP A 130 -8.30 11.26 -7.29
CA ASP A 130 -7.92 11.29 -8.71
C ASP A 130 -6.83 12.35 -8.96
N THR A 131 -6.32 12.38 -10.17
CA THR A 131 -5.31 13.35 -10.62
C THR A 131 -5.78 14.80 -10.59
N ASP A 132 -7.09 15.04 -10.61
CA ASP A 132 -7.71 16.37 -10.45
C ASP A 132 -8.00 16.73 -8.99
N GLY A 133 -7.69 15.86 -8.04
CA GLY A 133 -7.93 16.05 -6.61
C GLY A 133 -9.32 15.62 -6.12
N SER A 134 -10.20 15.15 -7.01
CA SER A 134 -11.51 14.64 -6.62
C SER A 134 -11.41 13.29 -5.92
N VAL A 135 -12.29 13.02 -4.96
CA VAL A 135 -12.33 11.74 -4.25
C VAL A 135 -12.96 10.67 -5.14
N ILE A 136 -12.21 9.60 -5.40
CA ILE A 136 -12.68 8.53 -6.27
C ILE A 136 -13.82 7.77 -5.60
N GLY A 137 -14.93 7.65 -6.31
CA GLY A 137 -16.14 6.99 -5.80
C GLY A 137 -16.94 7.82 -4.79
N GLY A 138 -16.63 9.10 -4.61
CA GLY A 138 -17.27 10.01 -3.67
C GLY A 138 -16.74 9.86 -2.25
N GLU A 139 -17.45 10.37 -1.26
CA GLU A 139 -17.04 10.34 0.15
C GLU A 139 -16.64 8.93 0.60
N LYS A 140 -15.50 8.83 1.27
CA LYS A 140 -15.01 7.56 1.79
C LYS A 140 -15.93 7.01 2.87
N THR A 141 -16.37 5.77 2.70
CA THR A 141 -17.20 5.05 3.67
C THR A 141 -16.47 3.92 4.38
N SER A 142 -15.30 3.51 3.85
CA SER A 142 -14.50 2.42 4.42
C SER A 142 -13.72 2.85 5.67
N LYS A 143 -13.35 1.86 6.48
CA LYS A 143 -12.44 2.02 7.64
C LYS A 143 -10.97 1.79 7.29
N THR A 144 -10.66 1.45 6.04
CA THR A 144 -9.31 1.17 5.56
C THR A 144 -8.34 2.30 5.92
N VAL A 145 -7.25 1.97 6.57
CA VAL A 145 -6.16 2.92 6.85
C VAL A 145 -5.23 2.98 5.64
N ILE A 146 -4.90 4.20 5.20
CA ILE A 146 -4.03 4.42 4.05
C ILE A 146 -2.64 4.79 4.52
N GLY A 147 -1.65 4.03 4.07
CA GLY A 147 -0.24 4.28 4.24
C GLY A 147 0.48 4.47 2.91
N PHE A 148 1.80 4.50 2.94
CA PHE A 148 2.65 4.75 1.77
C PHE A 148 3.87 3.84 1.77
N GLU A 149 4.40 3.56 0.57
CA GLU A 149 5.64 2.82 0.41
C GLU A 149 6.80 3.77 0.13
N MET A 150 7.90 3.56 0.84
CA MET A 150 9.20 4.15 0.58
C MET A 150 10.00 3.20 -0.30
N GLU A 151 10.28 3.62 -1.52
CA GLU A 151 10.98 2.80 -2.51
C GLU A 151 12.46 3.14 -2.57
N ILE A 152 13.32 2.13 -2.53
CA ILE A 152 14.75 2.26 -2.62
C ILE A 152 15.36 0.97 -3.16
N ASP A 153 16.48 1.05 -3.86
CA ASP A 153 17.29 -0.11 -4.23
C ASP A 153 18.80 0.20 -4.21
N HIS A 154 19.63 -0.69 -4.74
CA HIS A 154 21.08 -0.51 -4.80
C HIS A 154 21.51 0.75 -5.54
N GLN A 155 20.72 1.23 -6.53
CA GLN A 155 21.01 2.42 -7.32
C GLN A 155 21.09 3.70 -6.45
N PHE A 156 20.39 3.73 -5.33
CA PHE A 156 20.52 4.81 -4.34
C PHE A 156 21.96 5.01 -3.89
N PHE A 157 22.71 3.93 -3.70
CA PHE A 157 24.10 3.99 -3.23
C PHE A 157 25.08 4.34 -4.35
N GLU A 158 24.70 4.14 -5.60
CA GLU A 158 25.57 4.27 -6.77
C GLU A 158 25.33 5.56 -7.56
N GLN A 159 24.08 6.04 -7.65
CA GLN A 159 23.68 7.10 -8.57
C GLN A 159 23.02 8.28 -7.86
N GLN A 160 23.47 9.51 -8.20
CA GLN A 160 22.95 10.73 -7.59
C GLN A 160 21.46 10.96 -7.89
N ASP A 161 21.00 10.64 -9.10
CA ASP A 161 19.60 10.82 -9.49
C ASP A 161 18.65 9.98 -8.63
N TYR A 162 19.02 8.74 -8.31
CA TYR A 162 18.23 7.87 -7.44
C TYR A 162 18.25 8.36 -5.99
N ARG A 163 19.37 8.93 -5.51
CA ARG A 163 19.39 9.61 -4.21
C ARG A 163 18.44 10.79 -4.16
N ASN A 164 18.43 11.62 -5.22
CA ASN A 164 17.52 12.76 -5.32
C ASN A 164 16.05 12.33 -5.30
N ARG A 165 15.72 11.23 -6.00
CA ARG A 165 14.35 10.66 -5.97
C ARG A 165 13.97 10.18 -4.58
N TYR A 166 14.85 9.46 -3.88
CA TYR A 166 14.59 9.04 -2.51
C TYR A 166 14.37 10.22 -1.57
N PHE A 167 15.15 11.28 -1.68
CA PHE A 167 14.94 12.51 -0.89
C PHE A 167 13.61 13.21 -1.24
N ALA A 168 13.10 13.04 -2.46
CA ALA A 168 11.74 13.51 -2.79
C ALA A 168 10.66 12.74 -2.02
N TYR A 169 10.85 11.44 -1.79
CA TYR A 169 9.97 10.66 -0.90
C TYR A 169 10.02 11.17 0.54
N GLU A 170 11.21 11.41 1.08
CA GLU A 170 11.35 11.97 2.44
C GLU A 170 10.66 13.32 2.56
N LYS A 171 10.76 14.16 1.53
CA LYS A 171 10.07 15.46 1.50
C LYS A 171 8.54 15.29 1.41
N ALA A 172 8.04 14.33 0.63
CA ALA A 172 6.62 14.11 0.44
C ALA A 172 5.95 13.43 1.65
N PHE A 173 6.65 12.49 2.28
CA PHE A 173 6.08 11.60 3.30
C PHE A 173 6.64 11.77 4.70
N GLY A 174 7.71 12.56 4.89
CA GLY A 174 8.43 12.64 6.18
C GLY A 174 7.54 12.99 7.37
N GLU A 175 6.52 13.83 7.18
CA GLU A 175 5.54 14.19 8.23
C GLU A 175 4.61 13.03 8.61
N PHE A 176 4.49 11.99 7.77
CA PHE A 176 3.59 10.86 7.95
C PHE A 176 4.28 9.63 8.57
N VAL A 177 5.63 9.60 8.53
CA VAL A 177 6.43 8.52 9.15
C VAL A 177 6.09 8.42 10.64
N GLY A 178 5.73 7.21 11.09
CA GLY A 178 5.30 6.96 12.46
C GLY A 178 3.87 7.37 12.79
N LYS A 179 3.16 8.06 11.88
CA LYS A 179 1.73 8.37 12.04
C LYS A 179 0.85 7.39 11.28
N TYR A 180 1.30 6.98 10.10
CA TYR A 180 0.58 6.07 9.21
C TYR A 180 1.42 4.84 8.87
N PRO A 181 0.81 3.74 8.45
CA PRO A 181 1.51 2.54 8.01
C PRO A 181 2.51 2.86 6.90
N THR A 182 3.73 2.36 7.04
CA THR A 182 4.81 2.59 6.08
C THR A 182 5.46 1.27 5.71
N ALA A 183 5.54 0.97 4.42
CA ALA A 183 6.36 -0.11 3.90
C ALA A 183 7.65 0.43 3.29
N TYR A 184 8.67 -0.42 3.22
CA TYR A 184 9.94 -0.13 2.57
C TYR A 184 10.22 -1.22 1.54
N TYR A 185 10.25 -0.84 0.27
CA TYR A 185 10.74 -1.70 -0.78
C TYR A 185 12.25 -1.47 -0.94
N ALA A 186 13.06 -2.52 -0.84
CA ALA A 186 14.52 -2.40 -0.87
C ALA A 186 15.18 -3.20 -2.02
N GLY A 187 14.41 -3.78 -2.92
CA GLY A 187 14.89 -4.51 -4.09
C GLY A 187 15.53 -5.86 -3.79
N CYS A 188 16.41 -5.95 -2.80
CA CYS A 188 17.06 -7.19 -2.39
C CYS A 188 17.47 -7.17 -0.91
N PRO A 189 17.79 -8.34 -0.29
CA PRO A 189 18.16 -8.44 1.12
C PRO A 189 19.36 -7.59 1.52
N ASP A 190 20.40 -7.53 0.68
CA ASP A 190 21.61 -6.74 0.97
C ASP A 190 21.32 -5.24 1.02
N THR A 191 20.47 -4.75 0.11
CA THR A 191 19.98 -3.38 0.14
C THR A 191 19.12 -3.14 1.37
N ALA A 192 18.24 -4.07 1.74
CA ALA A 192 17.40 -3.94 2.91
C ALA A 192 18.23 -3.74 4.20
N VAL A 193 19.32 -4.49 4.36
CA VAL A 193 20.24 -4.31 5.50
C VAL A 193 20.88 -2.92 5.51
N LYS A 194 21.41 -2.47 4.37
CA LYS A 194 22.01 -1.12 4.24
C LYS A 194 20.99 -0.01 4.50
N VAL A 195 19.77 -0.16 4.00
CA VAL A 195 18.66 0.79 4.24
C VAL A 195 18.26 0.80 5.70
N ALA A 196 18.16 -0.34 6.35
CA ALA A 196 17.84 -0.42 7.77
C ALA A 196 18.86 0.33 8.63
N ASP A 197 20.14 0.26 8.28
CA ASP A 197 21.19 1.01 8.97
C ASP A 197 21.11 2.52 8.69
N LEU A 198 20.79 2.92 7.47
CA LEU A 198 20.52 4.31 7.10
C LEU A 198 19.32 4.85 7.93
N MET A 199 18.22 4.11 7.99
CA MET A 199 17.02 4.49 8.75
C MET A 199 17.29 4.60 10.25
N LYS A 200 18.11 3.74 10.83
CA LYS A 200 18.53 3.87 12.24
C LYS A 200 19.27 5.17 12.50
N GLN A 201 20.08 5.63 11.57
CA GLN A 201 20.77 6.93 11.66
C GLN A 201 19.80 8.10 11.58
N PHE A 202 18.81 8.04 10.68
CA PHE A 202 17.75 9.04 10.54
C PHE A 202 16.87 9.13 11.79
N LEU A 203 16.40 8.01 12.32
CA LEU A 203 15.60 7.97 13.54
C LEU A 203 16.35 8.56 14.74
N LYS A 204 17.68 8.35 14.84
CA LYS A 204 18.51 9.01 15.87
C LYS A 204 18.56 10.52 15.68
N LEU A 205 18.63 11.01 14.44
CA LEU A 205 18.64 12.44 14.15
C LEU A 205 17.29 13.08 14.46
N ILE A 206 16.18 12.50 14.06
CA ILE A 206 14.83 12.98 14.37
C ILE A 206 14.65 13.04 15.90
N TRP A 207 15.07 12.00 16.63
CA TRP A 207 14.96 11.96 18.09
C TRP A 207 15.79 13.04 18.80
N LEU A 208 16.94 13.40 18.26
CA LEU A 208 17.80 14.52 18.74
C LEU A 208 17.17 15.90 18.47
N PHE A 209 16.44 16.08 17.36
CA PHE A 209 15.74 17.32 17.04
C PHE A 209 14.43 17.51 17.84
N MET A 210 13.74 16.43 18.16
CA MET A 210 12.49 16.49 18.96
C MET A 210 12.72 16.69 20.47
N ARG A 211 13.97 16.60 20.96
CA ARG A 211 14.35 16.87 22.35
C ARG A 211 14.87 18.29 22.60
N ARG A 212 14.89 19.13 21.60
CA ARG A 212 15.19 20.57 21.73
C ARG A 212 13.93 21.40 21.61
#